data_995a7f9439ae271be6644e4b00544e19
#
_entry.id   995a7f9439ae271be6644e4b00544e19
#
_cell.length_a   1.000
_cell.length_b   1.000
_cell.length_c   1.000
_cell.angle_alpha   90.00
_cell.angle_beta   90.00
_cell.angle_gamma   90.00
#
_symmetry.space_group_name_H-M   'P 1'
#
loop_
_entity.id
_entity.type
_entity.pdbx_description
1 polymer ?
#
loop_
_entity_poly.entity_id
_entity_poly.type
_entity_poly.pdbx_seq_one_letter_code
_entity_poly.pdbx_strand_id
1 'polypeptide(L)'
;SKYNIRLLHISTDSVFDGKKGMYSEEEIPIPINEYAKSKKLGEDLVINNSKNFVIIRTNFYGINNEKKFLLNWVIDNLKNDKKIIGFNNIIFSPLEIKNLVNMLLELSENNFQGIIHLSSNEPISKYYFAKKISNILGFNEKNIIKGNIEDIDFVAKRPNNTSLSNSLAKSILKTKIISLDEWLIQNKSKLG
;
A
#
# COMPACT_ATOMS: atom_id res chain seq x y z
N SER A 1 -28.93 -6.26 -2.79
CA SER A 1 -29.08 -5.54 -1.51
C SER A 1 -30.47 -4.91 -1.44
N LYS A 2 -31.10 -4.93 -0.26
CA LYS A 2 -32.47 -4.40 -0.02
C LYS A 2 -32.56 -2.89 -0.26
N TYR A 3 -31.45 -2.16 -0.16
CA TYR A 3 -31.42 -0.69 -0.12
C TYR A 3 -30.49 -0.09 -1.19
N ASN A 4 -30.19 -0.63 -2.26
CA ASN A 4 -29.32 -0.06 -3.32
C ASN A 4 -28.18 0.88 -2.84
N ILE A 5 -27.60 0.56 -1.66
CA ILE A 5 -26.52 1.35 -1.04
C ILE A 5 -25.25 1.05 -1.80
N ARG A 6 -24.49 2.11 -2.12
CA ARG A 6 -23.15 2.00 -2.68
C ARG A 6 -22.16 1.53 -1.63
N LEU A 7 -21.43 0.45 -1.92
CA LEU A 7 -20.44 -0.14 -1.02
C LEU A 7 -19.03 0.13 -1.55
N LEU A 8 -18.20 0.80 -0.76
CA LEU A 8 -16.76 0.91 -0.99
C LEU A 8 -16.05 -0.09 -0.06
N HIS A 9 -15.50 -1.17 -0.64
CA HIS A 9 -14.81 -2.23 0.10
C HIS A 9 -13.30 -2.10 -0.05
N ILE A 10 -12.59 -1.82 1.06
CA ILE A 10 -11.13 -1.72 1.05
C ILE A 10 -10.51 -3.11 1.15
N SER A 11 -9.80 -3.49 0.09
CA SER A 11 -9.00 -4.70 -0.02
C SER A 11 -7.50 -4.37 0.03
N THR A 12 -6.66 -5.27 -0.43
CA THR A 12 -5.19 -5.21 -0.31
C THR A 12 -4.48 -5.63 -1.59
N ASP A 13 -3.27 -5.13 -1.81
CA ASP A 13 -2.32 -5.59 -2.82
C ASP A 13 -1.89 -7.05 -2.58
N SER A 14 -1.94 -7.52 -1.33
CA SER A 14 -1.49 -8.85 -0.92
C SER A 14 -2.36 -9.99 -1.48
N VAL A 15 -3.47 -9.71 -2.15
CA VAL A 15 -4.26 -10.73 -2.85
C VAL A 15 -3.51 -11.36 -4.03
N PHE A 16 -2.43 -10.74 -4.50
CA PHE A 16 -1.54 -11.26 -5.55
C PHE A 16 -0.38 -12.07 -4.98
N ASP A 17 0.14 -13.01 -5.79
CA ASP A 17 1.23 -13.92 -5.39
C ASP A 17 2.62 -13.25 -5.31
N GLY A 18 2.76 -12.06 -5.84
CA GLY A 18 3.99 -11.27 -5.80
C GLY A 18 5.09 -11.69 -6.78
N LYS A 19 4.79 -12.52 -7.77
CA LYS A 19 5.79 -12.98 -8.76
C LYS A 19 6.08 -11.95 -9.85
N LYS A 20 5.06 -11.20 -10.30
CA LYS A 20 5.15 -10.28 -11.44
C LYS A 20 5.34 -8.82 -11.01
N GLY A 21 4.51 -8.33 -10.11
CA GLY A 21 4.40 -6.90 -9.80
C GLY A 21 3.63 -6.10 -10.86
N MET A 22 3.35 -4.83 -10.57
CA MET A 22 2.58 -3.93 -11.42
C MET A 22 1.26 -4.55 -11.91
N TYR A 23 0.59 -5.25 -10.98
CA TYR A 23 -0.67 -5.94 -11.26
C TYR A 23 -1.75 -4.95 -11.68
N SER A 24 -2.46 -5.25 -12.77
CA SER A 24 -3.67 -4.55 -13.21
C SER A 24 -4.92 -5.18 -12.58
N GLU A 25 -6.06 -4.50 -12.71
CA GLU A 25 -7.34 -4.96 -12.19
C GLU A 25 -7.85 -6.23 -12.88
N GLU A 26 -7.40 -6.49 -14.10
CA GLU A 26 -7.78 -7.66 -14.92
C GLU A 26 -7.05 -8.94 -14.49
N GLU A 27 -5.97 -8.83 -13.74
CA GLU A 27 -5.18 -9.98 -13.33
C GLU A 27 -5.83 -10.74 -12.18
N ILE A 28 -5.78 -12.08 -12.29
CA ILE A 28 -6.41 -12.98 -11.32
C ILE A 28 -5.62 -12.98 -10.01
N PRO A 29 -6.25 -12.66 -8.87
CA PRO A 29 -5.63 -12.77 -7.56
C PRO A 29 -5.26 -14.21 -7.20
N ILE A 30 -4.03 -14.41 -6.68
CA ILE A 30 -3.51 -15.71 -6.22
C ILE A 30 -2.97 -15.50 -4.80
N PRO A 31 -3.83 -15.52 -3.76
CA PRO A 31 -3.42 -15.26 -2.39
C PRO A 31 -2.58 -16.41 -1.82
N ILE A 32 -1.41 -16.10 -1.24
CA ILE A 32 -0.43 -17.08 -0.77
C ILE A 32 -0.38 -17.27 0.74
N ASN A 33 -1.17 -16.52 1.50
CA ASN A 33 -1.28 -16.63 2.96
C ASN A 33 -2.73 -16.44 3.42
N GLU A 34 -3.01 -16.77 4.68
CA GLU A 34 -4.38 -16.74 5.21
C GLU A 34 -5.00 -15.33 5.25
N TYR A 35 -4.20 -14.30 5.55
CA TYR A 35 -4.67 -12.91 5.47
C TYR A 35 -5.15 -12.57 4.05
N ALA A 36 -4.33 -12.87 3.04
CA ALA A 36 -4.66 -12.59 1.66
C ALA A 36 -5.90 -13.39 1.19
N LYS A 37 -6.01 -14.66 1.59
CA LYS A 37 -7.19 -15.50 1.31
C LYS A 37 -8.46 -14.91 1.93
N SER A 38 -8.41 -14.48 3.17
CA SER A 38 -9.55 -13.86 3.85
C SER A 38 -10.00 -12.56 3.18
N LYS A 39 -9.04 -11.73 2.73
CA LYS A 39 -9.33 -10.50 1.99
C LYS A 39 -9.95 -10.80 0.62
N LYS A 40 -9.40 -11.79 -0.11
CA LYS A 40 -9.96 -12.23 -1.40
C LYS A 40 -11.38 -12.79 -1.24
N LEU A 41 -11.63 -13.60 -0.20
CA LEU A 41 -12.98 -14.07 0.12
C LEU A 41 -13.95 -12.92 0.36
N GLY A 42 -13.49 -11.86 1.05
CA GLY A 42 -14.27 -10.64 1.23
C GLY A 42 -14.63 -9.95 -0.09
N GLU A 43 -13.69 -9.88 -1.06
CA GLU A 43 -13.96 -9.39 -2.41
C GLU A 43 -15.04 -10.22 -3.09
N ASP A 44 -14.94 -11.56 -3.05
CA ASP A 44 -15.90 -12.47 -3.69
C ASP A 44 -17.30 -12.32 -3.08
N LEU A 45 -17.40 -12.18 -1.76
CA LEU A 45 -18.68 -11.94 -1.10
C LEU A 45 -19.31 -10.60 -1.53
N VAL A 46 -18.51 -9.55 -1.71
CA VAL A 46 -19.01 -8.26 -2.22
C VAL A 46 -19.51 -8.39 -3.64
N ILE A 47 -18.74 -9.04 -4.53
CA ILE A 47 -19.13 -9.25 -5.94
C ILE A 47 -20.44 -10.03 -6.03
N ASN A 48 -20.60 -11.09 -5.24
CA ASN A 48 -21.75 -11.97 -5.32
C ASN A 48 -23.03 -11.38 -4.68
N ASN A 49 -22.89 -10.45 -3.73
CA ASN A 49 -24.04 -9.97 -2.92
C ASN A 49 -24.37 -8.49 -3.11
N SER A 50 -23.52 -7.72 -3.79
CA SER A 50 -23.77 -6.29 -4.02
C SER A 50 -23.83 -5.96 -5.50
N LYS A 51 -24.83 -5.16 -5.90
CA LYS A 51 -24.97 -4.69 -7.29
C LYS A 51 -24.26 -3.35 -7.52
N ASN A 52 -24.06 -2.57 -6.45
CA ASN A 52 -23.44 -1.24 -6.52
C ASN A 52 -22.23 -1.23 -5.57
N PHE A 53 -21.07 -1.57 -6.10
CA PHE A 53 -19.86 -1.67 -5.28
C PHE A 53 -18.63 -1.15 -6.00
N VAL A 54 -17.64 -0.75 -5.20
CA VAL A 54 -16.25 -0.55 -5.60
C VAL A 54 -15.36 -1.33 -4.65
N ILE A 55 -14.53 -2.23 -5.17
CA ILE A 55 -13.49 -2.91 -4.44
C ILE A 55 -12.19 -2.18 -4.69
N ILE A 56 -11.56 -1.69 -3.64
CA ILE A 56 -10.33 -0.90 -3.69
C ILE A 56 -9.16 -1.74 -3.20
N ARG A 57 -8.28 -2.18 -4.09
CA ARG A 57 -7.02 -2.81 -3.71
C ARG A 57 -5.97 -1.74 -3.52
N THR A 58 -5.33 -1.73 -2.37
CA THR A 58 -4.37 -0.68 -2.01
C THR A 58 -3.35 -1.16 -0.99
N ASN A 59 -2.27 -0.41 -0.87
CA ASN A 59 -1.32 -0.42 0.24
C ASN A 59 -1.02 1.04 0.58
N PHE A 60 -0.98 1.38 1.86
CA PHE A 60 -0.85 2.79 2.25
C PHE A 60 0.10 2.99 3.43
N TYR A 61 0.58 4.22 3.56
CA TYR A 61 1.36 4.71 4.68
C TYR A 61 0.79 6.03 5.19
N GLY A 62 1.13 6.38 6.42
CA GLY A 62 0.75 7.64 7.03
C GLY A 62 1.25 7.74 8.46
N ILE A 63 1.09 8.91 9.06
CA ILE A 63 1.40 9.14 10.47
C ILE A 63 0.27 8.55 11.31
N ASN A 64 0.61 7.73 12.29
CA ASN A 64 -0.30 7.22 13.28
C ASN A 64 0.36 7.28 14.66
N ASN A 65 -0.41 7.50 15.70
CA ASN A 65 0.06 7.46 17.09
C ASN A 65 0.40 6.03 17.55
N GLU A 66 -0.06 5.00 16.84
CA GLU A 66 0.33 3.61 17.08
C GLU A 66 1.59 3.25 16.30
N LYS A 67 2.66 2.87 17.01
CA LYS A 67 4.00 2.55 16.45
C LYS A 67 4.06 1.32 15.52
N LYS A 68 2.93 0.75 15.15
CA LYS A 68 2.82 -0.52 14.40
C LYS A 68 2.92 -0.38 12.88
N PHE A 69 2.82 0.84 12.34
CA PHE A 69 2.87 1.07 10.89
C PHE A 69 4.31 1.20 10.39
N LEU A 70 4.55 0.75 9.17
CA LEU A 70 5.90 0.70 8.57
C LEU A 70 6.63 2.04 8.65
N LEU A 71 5.95 3.15 8.28
CA LEU A 71 6.54 4.49 8.33
C LEU A 71 7.02 4.84 9.74
N ASN A 72 6.13 4.74 10.73
CA ASN A 72 6.45 5.05 12.13
C ASN A 72 7.56 4.14 12.66
N TRP A 73 7.50 2.84 12.33
CA TRP A 73 8.52 1.88 12.74
C TRP A 73 9.91 2.24 12.18
N VAL A 74 10.00 2.63 10.91
CA VAL A 74 11.25 3.09 10.30
C VAL A 74 11.77 4.33 10.99
N ILE A 75 10.92 5.36 11.15
CA ILE A 75 11.30 6.64 11.78
C ILE A 75 11.75 6.42 13.22
N ASP A 76 10.97 5.70 14.03
CA ASP A 76 11.28 5.47 15.44
C ASP A 76 12.59 4.71 15.65
N ASN A 77 12.88 3.71 14.81
CA ASN A 77 14.14 2.99 14.91
C ASN A 77 15.33 3.87 14.49
N LEU A 78 15.23 4.56 13.35
CA LEU A 78 16.33 5.39 12.85
C LEU A 78 16.59 6.61 13.75
N LYS A 79 15.56 7.23 14.31
CA LYS A 79 15.68 8.33 15.28
C LYS A 79 16.40 7.90 16.56
N ASN A 80 16.31 6.63 16.94
CA ASN A 80 17.01 6.06 18.09
C ASN A 80 18.31 5.34 17.69
N ASP A 81 18.91 5.66 16.55
CA ASP A 81 20.14 5.06 16.02
C ASP A 81 20.15 3.51 15.94
N LYS A 82 18.98 2.89 15.89
CA LYS A 82 18.85 1.44 15.80
C LYS A 82 19.02 0.98 14.35
N LYS A 83 19.70 -0.16 14.18
CA LYS A 83 19.83 -0.82 12.90
C LYS A 83 18.51 -1.50 12.53
N ILE A 84 18.09 -1.35 11.26
CA ILE A 84 16.92 -2.02 10.69
C ILE A 84 17.30 -2.77 9.42
N ILE A 85 16.59 -3.87 9.14
CA ILE A 85 16.72 -4.59 7.86
C ILE A 85 15.66 -4.05 6.92
N GLY A 86 16.09 -3.50 5.79
CA GLY A 86 15.23 -3.13 4.67
C GLY A 86 15.24 -4.22 3.60
N PHE A 87 14.09 -4.86 3.36
CA PHE A 87 13.99 -5.88 2.33
C PHE A 87 14.04 -5.26 0.92
N ASN A 88 15.04 -5.66 0.13
CA ASN A 88 15.21 -5.17 -1.21
C ASN A 88 14.26 -5.84 -2.22
N ASN A 89 13.87 -7.06 -1.95
CA ASN A 89 13.00 -7.88 -2.80
C ASN A 89 11.52 -7.86 -2.37
N ILE A 90 11.14 -7.07 -1.36
CA ILE A 90 9.74 -6.79 -1.04
C ILE A 90 9.37 -5.44 -1.64
N ILE A 91 8.63 -5.48 -2.74
CA ILE A 91 8.26 -4.32 -3.55
C ILE A 91 6.75 -4.09 -3.46
N PHE A 92 6.34 -2.84 -3.30
CA PHE A 92 4.95 -2.41 -3.17
C PHE A 92 4.76 -1.01 -3.76
N SER A 93 3.53 -0.56 -3.90
CA SER A 93 3.21 0.79 -4.41
C SER A 93 2.41 1.56 -3.34
N PRO A 94 3.08 2.02 -2.24
CA PRO A 94 2.38 2.60 -1.10
C PRO A 94 1.80 3.97 -1.43
N LEU A 95 0.53 4.20 -1.07
CA LEU A 95 -0.15 5.47 -1.21
C LEU A 95 -0.22 6.19 0.14
N GLU A 96 -0.09 7.52 0.15
CA GLU A 96 -0.28 8.28 1.37
C GLU A 96 -1.74 8.25 1.83
N ILE A 97 -2.00 8.11 3.14
CA ILE A 97 -3.34 7.87 3.68
C ILE A 97 -4.34 8.98 3.38
N LYS A 98 -3.94 10.26 3.44
CA LYS A 98 -4.84 11.38 3.10
C LYS A 98 -5.14 11.40 1.60
N ASN A 99 -4.15 11.06 0.78
CA ASN A 99 -4.34 10.93 -0.66
C ASN A 99 -5.34 9.79 -0.95
N LEU A 100 -5.20 8.65 -0.27
CA LEU A 100 -6.17 7.54 -0.35
C LEU A 100 -7.58 8.02 0.05
N VAL A 101 -7.72 8.74 1.17
CA VAL A 101 -9.02 9.26 1.63
C VAL A 101 -9.66 10.18 0.59
N ASN A 102 -8.90 11.09 -0.01
CA ASN A 102 -9.42 11.98 -1.06
C ASN A 102 -9.90 11.18 -2.29
N MET A 103 -9.16 10.16 -2.70
CA MET A 103 -9.57 9.26 -3.79
C MET A 103 -10.84 8.46 -3.43
N LEU A 104 -10.98 8.01 -2.18
CA LEU A 104 -12.18 7.32 -1.71
C LEU A 104 -13.40 8.23 -1.71
N LEU A 105 -13.26 9.49 -1.30
CA LEU A 105 -14.33 10.49 -1.34
C LEU A 105 -14.74 10.74 -2.80
N GLU A 106 -13.80 10.95 -3.71
CA GLU A 106 -14.08 11.11 -5.14
C GLU A 106 -14.78 9.87 -5.73
N LEU A 107 -14.35 8.65 -5.36
CA LEU A 107 -15.03 7.41 -5.76
C LEU A 107 -16.45 7.30 -5.19
N SER A 108 -16.71 7.84 -4.00
CA SER A 108 -18.04 7.80 -3.40
C SER A 108 -19.07 8.65 -4.17
N GLU A 109 -18.59 9.68 -4.85
CA GLU A 109 -19.39 10.65 -5.59
C GLU A 109 -19.51 10.35 -7.09
N ASN A 110 -18.64 9.51 -7.65
CA ASN A 110 -18.71 9.15 -9.07
C ASN A 110 -19.50 7.85 -9.32
N ASN A 111 -19.69 7.51 -10.60
CA ASN A 111 -20.50 6.34 -11.01
C ASN A 111 -19.67 5.09 -11.30
N PHE A 112 -18.37 5.07 -11.02
CA PHE A 112 -17.54 3.91 -11.27
C PHE A 112 -17.98 2.72 -10.41
N GLN A 113 -18.05 1.53 -11.00
CA GLN A 113 -18.34 0.25 -10.33
C GLN A 113 -17.30 -0.79 -10.71
N GLY A 114 -17.01 -1.70 -9.81
CA GLY A 114 -16.07 -2.79 -10.06
C GLY A 114 -14.84 -2.73 -9.16
N ILE A 115 -13.70 -3.20 -9.66
CA ILE A 115 -12.42 -3.26 -8.93
C ILE A 115 -11.54 -2.12 -9.42
N ILE A 116 -10.83 -1.46 -8.49
CA ILE A 116 -9.88 -0.40 -8.80
C ILE A 116 -8.65 -0.50 -7.89
N HIS A 117 -7.48 -0.24 -8.45
CA HIS A 117 -6.23 -0.16 -7.69
C HIS A 117 -5.91 1.30 -7.36
N LEU A 118 -5.83 1.61 -6.06
CA LEU A 118 -5.36 2.91 -5.58
C LEU A 118 -3.95 2.74 -5.03
N SER A 119 -2.96 3.22 -5.78
CA SER A 119 -1.55 3.05 -5.45
C SER A 119 -0.71 4.26 -5.86
N SER A 120 0.51 4.36 -5.33
CA SER A 120 1.48 5.37 -5.77
C SER A 120 1.87 5.18 -7.25
N ASN A 121 2.47 6.22 -7.82
CA ASN A 121 2.89 6.20 -9.23
C ASN A 121 4.04 5.24 -9.52
N GLU A 122 4.87 4.95 -8.52
CA GLU A 122 6.08 4.16 -8.68
C GLU A 122 6.15 3.06 -7.60
N PRO A 123 6.50 1.83 -7.99
CA PRO A 123 6.81 0.79 -7.04
C PRO A 123 8.12 1.10 -6.32
N ILE A 124 8.19 0.71 -5.04
CA ILE A 124 9.39 0.90 -4.23
C ILE A 124 9.63 -0.33 -3.35
N SER A 125 10.89 -0.72 -3.14
CA SER A 125 11.19 -1.77 -2.17
C SER A 125 11.15 -1.23 -0.73
N LYS A 126 10.94 -2.09 0.25
CA LYS A 126 11.00 -1.71 1.68
C LYS A 126 12.35 -1.09 2.04
N TYR A 127 13.44 -1.56 1.42
CA TYR A 127 14.77 -0.99 1.58
C TYR A 127 14.83 0.46 1.08
N TYR A 128 14.42 0.71 -0.16
CA TYR A 128 14.46 2.07 -0.71
C TYR A 128 13.42 3.00 -0.07
N PHE A 129 12.29 2.48 0.40
CA PHE A 129 11.34 3.24 1.22
C PHE A 129 12.02 3.78 2.49
N ALA A 130 12.74 2.93 3.22
CA ALA A 130 13.48 3.33 4.41
C ALA A 130 14.63 4.30 4.08
N LYS A 131 15.34 4.09 2.96
CA LYS A 131 16.42 4.99 2.48
C LYS A 131 15.89 6.39 2.18
N LYS A 132 14.76 6.52 1.47
CA LYS A 132 14.16 7.84 1.19
C LYS A 132 13.78 8.57 2.48
N ILE A 133 13.20 7.86 3.45
CA ILE A 133 12.88 8.42 4.77
C ILE A 133 14.16 8.94 5.46
N SER A 134 15.18 8.10 5.52
CA SER A 134 16.47 8.44 6.14
C SER A 134 17.09 9.69 5.52
N ASN A 135 17.18 9.74 4.18
CA ASN A 135 17.78 10.86 3.45
C ASN A 135 17.06 12.18 3.69
N ILE A 136 15.73 12.17 3.58
CA ILE A 136 14.95 13.41 3.69
C ILE A 136 14.90 13.91 5.14
N LEU A 137 14.79 12.99 6.11
CA LEU A 137 14.73 13.37 7.53
C LEU A 137 16.11 13.59 8.16
N GLY A 138 17.20 13.19 7.50
CA GLY A 138 18.57 13.40 7.97
C GLY A 138 19.05 12.34 8.96
N PHE A 139 18.50 11.12 8.91
CA PHE A 139 18.96 10.01 9.73
C PHE A 139 20.20 9.33 9.13
N ASN A 140 20.89 8.51 9.95
CA ASN A 140 22.08 7.78 9.53
C ASN A 140 21.70 6.58 8.64
N GLU A 141 21.94 6.69 7.33
CA GLU A 141 21.66 5.62 6.36
C GLU A 141 22.40 4.32 6.62
N LYS A 142 23.55 4.34 7.32
CA LYS A 142 24.31 3.14 7.69
C LYS A 142 23.53 2.22 8.63
N ASN A 143 22.49 2.73 9.26
CA ASN A 143 21.58 1.95 10.10
C ASN A 143 20.55 1.15 9.29
N ILE A 144 20.49 1.32 7.95
CA ILE A 144 19.61 0.55 7.08
C ILE A 144 20.42 -0.55 6.40
N ILE A 145 20.29 -1.76 6.89
CA ILE A 145 20.95 -2.94 6.33
C ILE A 145 20.08 -3.48 5.20
N LYS A 146 20.67 -3.64 4.02
CA LYS A 146 19.99 -4.27 2.89
C LYS A 146 19.91 -5.78 3.13
N GLY A 147 18.70 -6.35 3.06
CA GLY A 147 18.44 -7.78 3.19
C GLY A 147 17.35 -8.24 2.22
N ASN A 148 17.12 -9.54 2.19
CA ASN A 148 16.04 -10.17 1.45
C ASN A 148 15.06 -10.85 2.42
N ILE A 149 13.83 -11.07 1.98
CA ILE A 149 12.79 -11.67 2.84
C ILE A 149 13.17 -13.09 3.27
N GLU A 150 13.91 -13.79 2.46
CA GLU A 150 14.42 -15.14 2.69
C GLU A 150 15.46 -15.23 3.82
N ASP A 151 16.06 -14.08 4.19
CA ASP A 151 17.03 -13.99 5.29
C ASP A 151 16.37 -14.08 6.67
N ILE A 152 15.01 -14.02 6.72
CA ILE A 152 14.24 -14.07 7.96
C ILE A 152 13.14 -15.14 7.83
N ASP A 153 13.08 -16.00 8.85
CA ASP A 153 12.06 -17.06 8.92
C ASP A 153 10.73 -16.45 9.43
N PHE A 154 9.81 -16.18 8.51
CA PHE A 154 8.47 -15.68 8.82
C PHE A 154 7.49 -16.86 8.91
N VAL A 155 6.62 -16.86 9.92
CA VAL A 155 5.55 -17.86 10.08
C VAL A 155 4.63 -17.91 8.86
N ALA A 156 4.33 -16.77 8.25
CA ALA A 156 3.48 -16.70 7.07
C ALA A 156 4.29 -16.24 5.84
N LYS A 157 4.10 -16.91 4.70
CA LYS A 157 4.68 -16.48 3.42
C LYS A 157 4.24 -15.06 3.09
N ARG A 158 5.18 -14.26 2.59
CA ARG A 158 4.93 -12.90 2.12
C ARG A 158 5.24 -12.81 0.64
N PRO A 159 4.38 -12.19 -0.17
CA PRO A 159 4.67 -12.00 -1.59
C PRO A 159 5.83 -11.01 -1.77
N ASN A 160 6.67 -11.23 -2.79
CA ASN A 160 7.84 -10.39 -3.03
C ASN A 160 7.48 -9.05 -3.68
N ASN A 161 6.68 -9.07 -4.75
CA ASN A 161 6.34 -7.85 -5.48
C ASN A 161 4.83 -7.72 -5.68
N THR A 162 4.16 -7.01 -4.79
CA THR A 162 2.72 -6.72 -4.85
C THR A 162 2.41 -5.35 -5.41
N SER A 163 3.35 -4.72 -6.11
CA SER A 163 3.10 -3.43 -6.72
C SER A 163 1.89 -3.48 -7.67
N LEU A 164 1.09 -2.41 -7.63
CA LEU A 164 -0.14 -2.27 -8.39
C LEU A 164 0.01 -1.21 -9.48
N SER A 165 -0.56 -1.46 -10.65
CA SER A 165 -0.80 -0.44 -11.66
C SER A 165 -1.95 0.47 -11.20
N ASN A 166 -1.79 1.78 -11.38
CA ASN A 166 -2.82 2.78 -11.08
C ASN A 166 -3.37 3.45 -12.37
N SER A 167 -3.19 2.80 -13.51
CA SER A 167 -3.58 3.36 -14.80
C SER A 167 -5.09 3.62 -14.88
N LEU A 168 -5.91 2.69 -14.38
CA LEU A 168 -7.36 2.85 -14.33
C LEU A 168 -7.76 3.99 -13.38
N ALA A 169 -7.16 4.05 -12.19
CA ALA A 169 -7.44 5.14 -11.25
C ALA A 169 -7.13 6.51 -11.85
N LYS A 170 -5.99 6.66 -12.55
CA LYS A 170 -5.63 7.91 -13.24
C LYS A 170 -6.59 8.31 -14.36
N SER A 171 -7.25 7.36 -15.01
CA SER A 171 -8.23 7.66 -16.07
C SER A 171 -9.59 8.10 -15.51
N ILE A 172 -9.90 7.75 -14.24
CA ILE A 172 -11.20 7.99 -13.61
C ILE A 172 -11.15 9.14 -12.62
N LEU A 173 -10.07 9.24 -11.83
CA LEU A 173 -9.96 10.18 -10.72
C LEU A 173 -9.15 11.41 -11.09
N LYS A 174 -9.57 12.55 -10.53
CA LYS A 174 -8.87 13.85 -10.66
C LYS A 174 -7.87 14.08 -9.55
N THR A 175 -8.00 13.37 -8.43
CA THR A 175 -7.11 13.48 -7.27
C THR A 175 -5.67 13.21 -7.68
N LYS A 176 -4.79 14.20 -7.51
CA LYS A 176 -3.35 14.08 -7.80
C LYS A 176 -2.69 13.17 -6.79
N ILE A 177 -1.93 12.19 -7.27
CA ILE A 177 -1.14 11.31 -6.43
C ILE A 177 0.15 12.03 -6.01
N ILE A 178 0.32 12.20 -4.69
CA ILE A 178 1.51 12.81 -4.08
C ILE A 178 2.59 11.73 -3.94
N SER A 179 3.82 12.04 -4.37
CA SER A 179 4.95 11.13 -4.21
C SER A 179 5.39 11.02 -2.74
N LEU A 180 6.10 9.94 -2.40
CA LEU A 180 6.69 9.77 -1.07
C LEU A 180 7.64 10.92 -0.73
N ASP A 181 8.46 11.35 -1.68
CA ASP A 181 9.43 12.43 -1.47
C ASP A 181 8.75 13.77 -1.21
N GLU A 182 7.74 14.15 -2.02
CA GLU A 182 6.93 15.34 -1.79
C GLU A 182 6.30 15.33 -0.39
N TRP A 183 5.69 14.20 -0.03
CA TRP A 183 5.03 14.07 1.26
C TRP A 183 6.01 14.17 2.45
N LEU A 184 7.17 13.50 2.36
CA LEU A 184 8.21 13.56 3.40
C LEU A 184 8.75 14.99 3.57
N ILE A 185 8.99 15.71 2.48
CA ILE A 185 9.46 17.10 2.52
C ILE A 185 8.42 18.00 3.21
N GLN A 186 7.14 17.88 2.82
CA GLN A 186 6.04 18.68 3.40
C GLN A 186 5.80 18.38 4.90
N ASN A 187 6.13 17.20 5.37
CA ASN A 187 5.89 16.78 6.76
C ASN A 187 7.17 16.67 7.59
N LYS A 188 8.33 17.08 7.06
CA LYS A 188 9.64 16.95 7.73
C LYS A 188 9.65 17.50 9.15
N SER A 189 9.08 18.67 9.37
CA SER A 189 9.03 19.32 10.70
C SER A 189 8.19 18.58 11.75
N LYS A 190 7.26 17.71 11.31
CA LYS A 190 6.41 16.89 12.19
C LYS A 190 6.99 15.53 12.47
N LEU A 191 7.95 15.07 11.66
CA LEU A 191 8.53 13.73 11.68
C LEU A 191 9.91 13.69 12.33
N GLY A 192 10.62 14.83 12.32
CA GLY A 192 11.98 14.98 12.85
C GLY A 192 12.09 15.10 14.37
#